data_0bbfc2c9139da9078d7b78506f4ae803
#
_entry.id   0bbfc2c9139da9078d7b78506f4ae803
#
_cell.length_a   1.000
_cell.length_b   1.000
_cell.length_c   1.000
_cell.angle_alpha   90.00
_cell.angle_beta   90.00
_cell.angle_gamma   90.00
#
_symmetry.space_group_name_H-M   'P 1'
#
loop_
_entity.id
_entity.type
_entity.pdbx_description
1 polymer ?
#
loop_
_entity_poly.entity_id
_entity_poly.type
_entity_poly.pdbx_seq_one_letter_code
_entity_poly.pdbx_strand_id
1 'polypeptide(L)'
;MYDFVIIGGGIIGMSTAMQLIDLYPDARIALLEKESGPACHQTGHNSGVIHAGVYYTPGSLKAQFCLAGNRATKAFCDQNGIRYDNCGKMLVATSELEMERMRALWERTAANGIEREWLNAEELREREPNITGLGGIFVPSSGICLLYTSPSP
;
A
#
# COMPACT_ATOMS: atom_id res chain seq x y z
N MET A 1 15.07 29.81 16.50
CA MET A 1 15.26 28.39 16.88
C MET A 1 14.05 27.63 16.41
N TYR A 2 14.20 26.45 15.82
CA TYR A 2 13.10 25.58 15.43
C TYR A 2 12.82 24.59 16.55
N ASP A 3 11.54 24.22 16.71
CA ASP A 3 11.10 23.27 17.72
C ASP A 3 11.26 21.83 17.19
N PHE A 4 11.07 21.65 15.86
CA PHE A 4 11.31 20.38 15.16
C PHE A 4 12.10 20.62 13.88
N VAL A 5 13.00 19.70 13.56
CA VAL A 5 13.72 19.66 12.28
C VAL A 5 13.52 18.27 11.66
N ILE A 6 12.96 18.26 10.46
CA ILE A 6 12.69 17.04 9.68
C ILE A 6 13.67 16.99 8.51
N ILE A 7 14.35 15.88 8.35
CA ILE A 7 15.31 15.66 7.25
C ILE A 7 14.68 14.74 6.22
N GLY A 8 14.48 15.27 5.02
CA GLY A 8 13.91 14.59 3.87
C GLY A 8 12.48 15.04 3.52
N GLY A 9 12.30 15.55 2.31
CA GLY A 9 11.03 16.01 1.74
C GLY A 9 10.24 14.93 0.98
N GLY A 10 10.45 13.65 1.32
CA GLY A 10 9.61 12.55 0.84
C GLY A 10 8.31 12.43 1.65
N ILE A 11 7.46 11.45 1.28
CA ILE A 11 6.13 11.27 1.91
C ILE A 11 6.22 11.10 3.44
N ILE A 12 7.25 10.43 3.95
CA ILE A 12 7.44 10.21 5.39
C ILE A 12 7.71 11.55 6.10
N GLY A 13 8.65 12.35 5.60
CA GLY A 13 8.96 13.66 6.22
C GLY A 13 7.79 14.62 6.14
N MET A 14 7.12 14.67 5.00
CA MET A 14 5.97 15.57 4.80
C MET A 14 4.77 15.17 5.66
N SER A 15 4.42 13.88 5.72
CA SER A 15 3.32 13.41 6.58
C SER A 15 3.63 13.59 8.06
N THR A 16 4.90 13.43 8.46
CA THR A 16 5.34 13.73 9.84
C THR A 16 5.18 15.21 10.15
N ALA A 17 5.58 16.12 9.23
CA ALA A 17 5.41 17.55 9.41
C ALA A 17 3.93 17.92 9.56
N MET A 18 3.06 17.37 8.72
CA MET A 18 1.61 17.58 8.81
C MET A 18 1.06 17.19 10.18
N GLN A 19 1.39 15.98 10.65
CA GLN A 19 0.93 15.51 11.96
C GLN A 19 1.48 16.35 13.11
N LEU A 20 2.72 16.83 13.01
CA LEU A 20 3.29 17.71 14.04
C LEU A 20 2.62 19.08 14.08
N ILE A 21 2.24 19.64 12.92
CA ILE A 21 1.50 20.90 12.87
C ILE A 21 0.11 20.76 13.50
N ASP A 22 -0.57 19.63 13.24
CA ASP A 22 -1.88 19.35 13.83
C ASP A 22 -1.82 19.20 15.35
N LEU A 23 -0.76 18.54 15.86
CA LEU A 23 -0.57 18.32 17.30
C LEU A 23 0.01 19.54 18.03
N TYR A 24 0.83 20.34 17.36
CA TYR A 24 1.55 21.49 17.90
C TYR A 24 1.41 22.69 16.97
N PRO A 25 0.24 23.36 16.92
CA PRO A 25 -0.05 24.42 15.93
C PRO A 25 0.92 25.61 15.99
N ASP A 26 1.49 25.89 17.16
CA ASP A 26 2.42 26.99 17.38
C ASP A 26 3.91 26.61 17.17
N ALA A 27 4.17 25.32 16.84
CA ALA A 27 5.54 24.86 16.66
C ALA A 27 6.16 25.40 15.36
N ARG A 28 7.43 25.78 15.47
CA ARG A 28 8.24 26.14 14.30
C ARG A 28 8.94 24.91 13.76
N ILE A 29 8.53 24.48 12.58
CA ILE A 29 9.03 23.27 11.93
C ILE A 29 9.90 23.66 10.75
N ALA A 30 11.12 23.10 10.68
CA ALA A 30 11.95 23.15 9.49
C ALA A 30 11.96 21.78 8.81
N LEU A 31 11.68 21.74 7.52
CA LEU A 31 11.87 20.56 6.68
C LEU A 31 13.01 20.81 5.73
N LEU A 32 14.04 19.97 5.81
CA LEU A 32 15.25 20.06 4.99
C LEU A 32 15.21 18.98 3.91
N GLU A 33 15.34 19.41 2.65
CA GLU A 33 15.45 18.52 1.49
C GLU A 33 16.73 18.84 0.72
N LYS A 34 17.44 17.82 0.27
CA LYS A 34 18.69 17.98 -0.48
C LYS A 34 18.47 18.33 -1.95
N GLU A 35 17.31 17.96 -2.49
CA GLU A 35 16.93 18.28 -3.87
C GLU A 35 16.23 19.63 -3.95
N SER A 36 16.01 20.10 -5.17
CA SER A 36 15.34 21.39 -5.43
C SER A 36 13.83 21.38 -5.10
N GLY A 37 13.24 20.21 -4.83
CA GLY A 37 11.82 20.06 -4.50
C GLY A 37 11.53 18.75 -3.79
N PRO A 38 10.30 18.58 -3.29
CA PRO A 38 9.89 17.36 -2.60
C PRO A 38 9.69 16.19 -3.55
N ALA A 39 9.69 14.97 -3.00
CA ALA A 39 9.33 13.74 -3.68
C ALA A 39 10.21 13.33 -4.89
N CYS A 40 11.38 13.89 -5.04
CA CYS A 40 12.29 13.60 -6.16
C CYS A 40 12.86 12.17 -6.18
N HIS A 41 12.69 11.40 -5.11
CA HIS A 41 13.20 10.03 -4.98
C HIS A 41 12.07 9.00 -4.91
N GLN A 42 12.11 8.07 -3.94
CA GLN A 42 11.17 6.94 -3.85
C GLN A 42 9.69 7.35 -3.83
N THR A 43 9.35 8.50 -3.29
CA THR A 43 7.96 8.99 -3.26
C THR A 43 7.43 9.28 -4.66
N GLY A 44 8.26 9.83 -5.55
CA GLY A 44 7.91 10.07 -6.95
C GLY A 44 8.17 8.88 -7.89
N HIS A 45 8.86 7.83 -7.41
CA HIS A 45 9.33 6.70 -8.22
C HIS A 45 8.99 5.36 -7.54
N ASN A 46 7.71 5.05 -7.45
CA ASN A 46 7.19 3.80 -6.89
C ASN A 46 5.98 3.32 -7.70
N SER A 47 5.46 2.13 -7.37
CA SER A 47 4.33 1.53 -8.08
C SER A 47 2.96 2.13 -7.77
N GLY A 48 2.87 3.06 -6.82
CA GLY A 48 1.60 3.65 -6.38
C GLY A 48 0.62 2.67 -5.71
N VAL A 49 1.05 1.47 -5.40
CA VAL A 49 0.19 0.45 -4.79
C VAL A 49 -0.11 0.79 -3.33
N ILE A 50 -1.39 0.82 -2.99
CA ILE A 50 -1.88 0.85 -1.61
C ILE A 50 -1.94 -0.60 -1.12
N HIS A 51 -0.87 -1.03 -0.44
CA HIS A 51 -0.70 -2.41 -0.03
C HIS A 51 -1.66 -2.83 1.09
N ALA A 52 -2.16 -4.08 1.04
CA ALA A 52 -2.99 -4.69 2.07
C ALA A 52 -2.19 -5.50 3.12
N GLY A 53 -0.89 -5.66 2.97
CA GLY A 53 -0.05 -6.38 3.95
C GLY A 53 -0.03 -7.89 3.83
N VAL A 54 -0.38 -8.44 2.68
CA VAL A 54 -0.60 -9.88 2.42
C VAL A 54 0.56 -10.78 2.88
N TYR A 55 1.81 -10.32 2.69
CA TYR A 55 3.00 -11.15 2.91
C TYR A 55 3.62 -11.01 4.31
N TYR A 56 3.12 -10.11 5.14
CA TYR A 56 3.76 -9.81 6.42
C TYR A 56 3.42 -10.83 7.49
N THR A 57 4.41 -11.11 8.33
CA THR A 57 4.27 -12.00 9.49
C THR A 57 3.19 -11.46 10.43
N PRO A 58 2.20 -12.28 10.82
CA PRO A 58 1.16 -11.87 11.76
C PRO A 58 1.75 -11.33 13.07
N GLY A 59 1.14 -10.26 13.58
CA GLY A 59 1.59 -9.58 14.80
C GLY A 59 2.83 -8.70 14.65
N SER A 60 3.52 -8.71 13.51
CA SER A 60 4.67 -7.83 13.26
C SER A 60 4.22 -6.37 13.11
N LEU A 61 5.12 -5.43 13.47
CA LEU A 61 4.89 -4.00 13.24
C LEU A 61 4.62 -3.69 11.76
N LYS A 62 5.26 -4.41 10.83
CA LYS A 62 5.00 -4.28 9.39
C LYS A 62 3.56 -4.62 9.04
N ALA A 63 3.00 -5.70 9.58
CA ALA A 63 1.60 -6.06 9.37
C ALA A 63 0.66 -5.00 9.93
N GLN A 64 0.88 -4.59 11.19
CA GLN A 64 0.05 -3.61 11.88
C GLN A 64 0.06 -2.25 11.15
N PHE A 65 1.24 -1.71 10.84
CA PHE A 65 1.36 -0.42 10.15
C PHE A 65 0.89 -0.48 8.71
N CYS A 66 1.02 -1.61 8.01
CA CYS A 66 0.48 -1.72 6.67
C CYS A 66 -1.04 -1.68 6.64
N LEU A 67 -1.71 -2.39 7.56
CA LEU A 67 -3.17 -2.37 7.68
C LEU A 67 -3.69 -0.99 8.08
N ALA A 68 -3.06 -0.36 9.08
CA ALA A 68 -3.41 0.98 9.51
C ALA A 68 -3.15 2.00 8.38
N GLY A 69 -2.00 1.92 7.71
CA GLY A 69 -1.61 2.78 6.61
C GLY A 69 -2.52 2.64 5.38
N ASN A 70 -2.96 1.42 5.04
CA ASN A 70 -3.93 1.21 3.96
C ASN A 70 -5.21 2.03 4.18
N ARG A 71 -5.76 1.96 5.39
CA ARG A 71 -6.98 2.71 5.76
C ARG A 71 -6.72 4.21 5.80
N ALA A 72 -5.62 4.63 6.43
CA ALA A 72 -5.27 6.03 6.58
C ALA A 72 -4.99 6.70 5.22
N THR A 73 -4.30 6.00 4.29
CA THR A 73 -4.04 6.52 2.95
C THR A 73 -5.34 6.76 2.18
N LYS A 74 -6.27 5.82 2.21
CA LYS A 74 -7.58 5.97 1.54
C LYS A 74 -8.37 7.12 2.15
N ALA A 75 -8.45 7.20 3.48
CA ALA A 75 -9.13 8.31 4.16
C ALA A 75 -8.49 9.66 3.83
N PHE A 76 -7.16 9.73 3.77
CA PHE A 76 -6.46 10.95 3.36
C PHE A 76 -6.77 11.33 1.92
N CYS A 77 -6.79 10.37 1.00
CA CYS A 77 -7.17 10.60 -0.39
C CYS A 77 -8.59 11.14 -0.51
N ASP A 78 -9.54 10.52 0.20
CA ASP A 78 -10.94 10.97 0.22
C ASP A 78 -11.08 12.40 0.76
N GLN A 79 -10.41 12.71 1.86
CA GLN A 79 -10.44 14.04 2.49
C GLN A 79 -9.82 15.14 1.63
N ASN A 80 -8.83 14.79 0.81
CA ASN A 80 -8.08 15.75 0.00
C ASN A 80 -8.44 15.72 -1.49
N GLY A 81 -9.47 14.97 -1.90
CA GLY A 81 -9.87 14.84 -3.30
C GLY A 81 -8.80 14.19 -4.19
N ILE A 82 -7.94 13.37 -3.61
CA ILE A 82 -6.91 12.61 -4.33
C ILE A 82 -7.54 11.34 -4.89
N ARG A 83 -7.49 11.20 -6.20
CA ARG A 83 -8.05 10.02 -6.86
C ARG A 83 -7.21 8.79 -6.58
N TYR A 84 -7.86 7.71 -6.19
CA TYR A 84 -7.29 6.35 -6.11
C TYR A 84 -8.32 5.35 -6.61
N ASP A 85 -7.87 4.14 -6.93
CA ASP A 85 -8.74 3.03 -7.32
C ASP A 85 -8.53 1.87 -6.36
N ASN A 86 -9.62 1.36 -5.81
CA ASN A 86 -9.62 0.19 -4.94
C ASN A 86 -9.84 -1.09 -5.75
N CYS A 87 -9.03 -1.26 -6.81
CA CYS A 87 -9.15 -2.34 -7.79
C CYS A 87 -8.90 -3.74 -7.24
N GLY A 88 -8.39 -3.84 -6.01
CA GLY A 88 -7.97 -5.10 -5.44
C GLY A 88 -6.62 -5.59 -5.95
N LYS A 89 -6.26 -6.80 -5.56
CA LYS A 89 -5.05 -7.49 -6.01
C LYS A 89 -5.35 -8.97 -6.22
N MET A 90 -5.00 -9.48 -7.38
CA MET A 90 -5.02 -10.91 -7.69
C MET A 90 -3.65 -11.53 -7.45
N LEU A 91 -3.59 -12.58 -6.64
CA LEU A 91 -2.46 -13.46 -6.45
C LEU A 91 -2.76 -14.76 -7.16
N VAL A 92 -1.90 -15.19 -8.05
CA VAL A 92 -2.13 -16.36 -8.90
C VAL A 92 -1.07 -17.41 -8.64
N ALA A 93 -1.48 -18.68 -8.57
CA ALA A 93 -0.59 -19.83 -8.56
C ALA A 93 -0.66 -20.55 -9.90
N THR A 94 0.49 -20.77 -10.51
CA THR A 94 0.64 -21.41 -11.83
C THR A 94 1.21 -22.83 -11.73
N SER A 95 1.65 -23.26 -10.56
CA SER A 95 2.20 -24.57 -10.27
C SER A 95 1.72 -25.13 -8.93
N GLU A 96 1.84 -26.44 -8.73
CA GLU A 96 1.47 -27.09 -7.47
C GLU A 96 2.27 -26.55 -6.27
N LEU A 97 3.54 -26.25 -6.45
CA LEU A 97 4.37 -25.63 -5.43
C LEU A 97 3.84 -24.25 -5.03
N GLU A 98 3.37 -23.47 -6.01
CA GLU A 98 2.77 -22.17 -5.74
C GLU A 98 1.40 -22.31 -5.07
N MET A 99 0.63 -23.35 -5.40
CA MET A 99 -0.62 -23.68 -4.71
C MET A 99 -0.39 -24.03 -3.23
N GLU A 100 0.65 -24.79 -2.92
CA GLU A 100 1.04 -25.08 -1.54
C GLU A 100 1.39 -23.79 -0.78
N ARG A 101 2.24 -22.95 -1.37
CA ARG A 101 2.62 -21.63 -0.79
C ARG A 101 1.41 -20.70 -0.64
N MET A 102 0.47 -20.75 -1.56
CA MET A 102 -0.75 -19.96 -1.53
C MET A 102 -1.69 -20.40 -0.40
N ARG A 103 -1.78 -21.71 -0.09
CA ARG A 103 -2.52 -22.19 1.09
C ARG A 103 -1.91 -21.66 2.39
N ALA A 104 -0.57 -21.69 2.52
CA ALA A 104 0.11 -21.09 3.67
C ALA A 104 -0.11 -19.56 3.76
N LEU A 105 -0.17 -18.88 2.63
CA LEU A 105 -0.47 -17.45 2.55
C LEU A 105 -1.93 -17.15 2.93
N TRP A 106 -2.86 -18.02 2.56
CA TRP A 106 -4.26 -17.93 2.96
C TRP A 106 -4.44 -17.91 4.48
N GLU A 107 -3.77 -18.82 5.18
CA GLU A 107 -3.80 -18.85 6.66
C GLU A 107 -3.14 -17.61 7.26
N ARG A 108 -2.01 -17.17 6.70
CA ARG A 108 -1.32 -15.96 7.15
C ARG A 108 -2.17 -14.71 6.99
N THR A 109 -2.85 -14.57 5.87
CA THR A 109 -3.75 -13.43 5.64
C THR A 109 -4.95 -13.42 6.55
N ALA A 110 -5.47 -14.63 6.93
CA ALA A 110 -6.49 -14.78 7.96
C ALA A 110 -6.03 -14.23 9.30
N ALA A 111 -4.85 -14.66 9.74
CA ALA A 111 -4.27 -14.25 11.01
C ALA A 111 -4.00 -12.73 11.09
N ASN A 112 -3.81 -12.08 9.95
CA ASN A 112 -3.69 -10.62 9.83
C ASN A 112 -5.04 -9.89 9.70
N GLY A 113 -6.17 -10.61 9.67
CA GLY A 113 -7.50 -10.01 9.50
C GLY A 113 -7.71 -9.37 8.12
N ILE A 114 -7.01 -9.85 7.09
CA ILE A 114 -7.14 -9.36 5.72
C ILE A 114 -8.34 -10.02 5.06
N GLU A 115 -9.25 -9.21 4.52
CA GLU A 115 -10.34 -9.70 3.68
C GLU A 115 -9.77 -10.28 2.39
N ARG A 116 -10.22 -11.48 2.02
CA ARG A 116 -9.73 -12.21 0.87
C ARG A 116 -10.73 -13.23 0.38
N GLU A 117 -10.64 -13.56 -0.87
CA GLU A 117 -11.47 -14.54 -1.58
C GLU A 117 -10.55 -15.57 -2.24
N TRP A 118 -10.85 -16.86 -2.01
CA TRP A 118 -10.18 -17.94 -2.71
C TRP A 118 -10.86 -18.20 -4.05
N LEU A 119 -10.08 -18.32 -5.11
CA LEU A 119 -10.56 -18.61 -6.44
C LEU A 119 -9.95 -19.91 -6.94
N ASN A 120 -10.79 -20.82 -7.43
CA ASN A 120 -10.32 -21.95 -8.22
C ASN A 120 -9.94 -21.51 -9.65
N ALA A 121 -9.46 -22.43 -10.49
CA ALA A 121 -8.98 -22.10 -11.82
C ALA A 121 -10.07 -21.54 -12.75
N GLU A 122 -11.31 -21.99 -12.59
CA GLU A 122 -12.47 -21.54 -13.38
C GLU A 122 -12.89 -20.13 -12.97
N GLU A 123 -13.07 -19.89 -11.67
CA GLU A 123 -13.40 -18.59 -11.09
C GLU A 123 -12.31 -17.54 -11.38
N LEU A 124 -11.02 -17.94 -11.34
CA LEU A 124 -9.90 -17.10 -11.73
C LEU A 124 -10.02 -16.65 -13.18
N ARG A 125 -10.31 -17.58 -14.10
CA ARG A 125 -10.45 -17.30 -15.53
C ARG A 125 -11.68 -16.45 -15.85
N GLU A 126 -12.78 -16.67 -15.13
CA GLU A 126 -13.99 -15.84 -15.29
C GLU A 126 -13.71 -14.39 -14.90
N ARG A 127 -12.97 -14.18 -13.81
CA ARG A 127 -12.63 -12.83 -13.31
C ARG A 127 -11.54 -12.15 -14.13
N GLU A 128 -10.53 -12.90 -14.57
CA GLU A 128 -9.37 -12.44 -15.34
C GLU A 128 -9.11 -13.34 -16.55
N PRO A 129 -9.83 -13.15 -17.65
CA PRO A 129 -9.78 -14.06 -18.81
C PRO A 129 -8.40 -14.23 -19.44
N ASN A 130 -7.52 -13.25 -19.26
CA ASN A 130 -6.15 -13.25 -19.81
C ASN A 130 -5.13 -13.92 -18.89
N ILE A 131 -5.54 -14.39 -17.71
CA ILE A 131 -4.66 -15.04 -16.73
C ILE A 131 -4.92 -16.56 -16.75
N THR A 132 -3.85 -17.34 -16.79
CA THR A 132 -3.90 -18.79 -16.64
C THR A 132 -3.22 -19.19 -15.34
N GLY A 133 -3.92 -19.95 -14.49
CA GLY A 133 -3.42 -20.43 -13.21
C GLY A 133 -4.23 -21.61 -12.69
N LEU A 134 -3.70 -22.28 -11.67
CA LEU A 134 -4.36 -23.36 -10.94
C LEU A 134 -5.35 -22.86 -9.89
N GLY A 135 -5.22 -21.60 -9.49
CA GLY A 135 -6.07 -20.90 -8.55
C GLY A 135 -5.51 -19.56 -8.17
N GLY A 136 -6.26 -18.81 -7.36
CA GLY A 136 -5.88 -17.47 -6.93
C GLY A 136 -6.43 -17.07 -5.57
N ILE A 137 -5.88 -15.98 -5.05
CA ILE A 137 -6.44 -15.24 -3.92
C ILE A 137 -6.70 -13.81 -4.39
N PHE A 138 -7.94 -13.36 -4.32
CA PHE A 138 -8.29 -11.97 -4.51
C PHE A 138 -8.31 -11.22 -3.18
N VAL A 139 -7.67 -10.05 -3.12
CA VAL A 139 -7.59 -9.20 -1.93
C VAL A 139 -8.19 -7.84 -2.25
N PRO A 140 -9.45 -7.60 -1.89
CA PRO A 140 -10.20 -6.40 -2.30
C PRO A 140 -9.65 -5.11 -1.68
N SER A 141 -8.99 -5.20 -0.52
CA SER A 141 -8.46 -4.03 0.18
C SER A 141 -7.18 -3.44 -0.43
N SER A 142 -6.55 -4.09 -1.40
CA SER A 142 -5.46 -3.49 -2.17
C SER A 142 -6.00 -2.45 -3.15
N GLY A 143 -5.20 -1.42 -3.41
CA GLY A 143 -5.59 -0.38 -4.36
C GLY A 143 -4.38 0.23 -5.04
N ILE A 144 -4.65 1.17 -5.93
CA ILE A 144 -3.63 1.96 -6.62
C ILE A 144 -3.96 3.44 -6.47
N CYS A 145 -3.01 4.22 -5.99
CA CYS A 145 -3.09 5.67 -6.03
C CYS A 145 -2.62 6.12 -7.42
N LEU A 146 -3.41 6.97 -8.07
CA LEU A 146 -3.14 7.34 -9.46
C LEU A 146 -1.84 8.11 -9.56
N LEU A 147 -0.89 7.47 -10.16
CA LEU A 147 0.35 8.07 -10.63
C LEU A 147 0.10 8.64 -12.02
N TYR A 148 -0.27 9.92 -12.08
CA TYR A 148 -0.32 10.64 -13.36
C TYR A 148 1.07 10.80 -14.02
N THR A 149 2.12 10.35 -13.37
CA THR A 149 3.51 10.62 -13.72
C THR A 149 4.36 9.39 -13.97
N SER A 150 3.82 8.18 -13.78
CA SER A 150 4.56 6.99 -14.16
C SER A 150 4.16 6.62 -15.60
N PRO A 151 5.02 6.85 -16.60
CA PRO A 151 4.83 6.18 -17.86
C PRO A 151 4.93 4.68 -17.54
N SER A 152 3.86 3.95 -17.80
CA SER A 152 3.94 2.49 -17.85
C SER A 152 5.03 2.14 -18.84
N PRO A 153 5.98 1.24 -18.53
CA PRO A 153 6.95 0.78 -19.50
C PRO A 153 6.28 0.11 -20.68
#